data_441349d6a4ab280ee9405fcbff04e299
#
_entry.id   441349d6a4ab280ee9405fcbff04e299
#
_cell.length_a   1.000
_cell.length_b   1.000
_cell.length_c   1.000
_cell.angle_alpha   90.00
_cell.angle_beta   90.00
_cell.angle_gamma   90.00
#
_symmetry.space_group_name_H-M   'P 1'
#
loop_
_entity.id
_entity.type
_entity.pdbx_description
1 polymer ?
#
loop_
_entity_poly.entity_id
_entity_poly.type
_entity_poly.pdbx_seq_one_letter_code
_entity_poly.pdbx_strand_id
1 'polypeptide(L)'
;MIYALKERIGDPTLFCGRKQQMDLLMDWGNMIPKQMAKSRALLGRRKCGKTAIMQRLFNILWNQNGKVIPFYFEILEDEQWLLDFANDYYRTFMSQYLSFKTRTVLDIDNKPWSFAELEKMASDAGEKNALQQMGFFQDDLEAERVGQAFRLALGTPSILAGREKVFFLVMIDEIQFMTKGIFYDKERKVPARRLPGAYHGLVESKVVPMLVSGSYIGWMMQMMHDMFKGGRLKQTPISPKLAEEEGMEAIYRYAQHNNKTVSDEAAVAINLLTQSDPFYIASLFRSDWEYQDFNSVDGATKTLAYEVKNTKGELFGTWSEYIYSTIKEVNDQYAKKIMLFLSKDRYQEYTRIDISKHLGGKLDDNALEKRLRALEYGDLITRPELSHFRYCGIADDILDLIFRSLYQEEIEHNKPNIESELEAKLKALHERSPTVCCQYFSGKTMVDTTNHKAH
;
A
#
# COMPACT_ATOMS: atom_id res chain seq x y z
N MET A 1 -3.42 -20.60 11.43
CA MET A 1 -2.54 -19.48 11.84
C MET A 1 -3.30 -18.59 12.82
N ILE A 2 -2.68 -18.14 13.91
CA ILE A 2 -3.24 -17.14 14.82
C ILE A 2 -2.96 -15.76 14.22
N TYR A 3 -3.96 -14.89 14.19
CA TYR A 3 -3.81 -13.51 13.74
C TYR A 3 -3.63 -12.61 14.96
N ALA A 4 -2.40 -12.49 15.43
CA ALA A 4 -2.06 -11.69 16.60
C ALA A 4 -2.20 -10.19 16.35
N LEU A 5 -2.08 -9.79 15.09
CA LEU A 5 -2.42 -8.47 14.58
C LEU A 5 -3.64 -8.61 13.66
N LYS A 6 -4.71 -7.84 13.91
CA LYS A 6 -5.89 -7.79 13.05
C LYS A 6 -5.50 -7.16 11.70
N GLU A 7 -5.78 -7.88 10.62
CA GLU A 7 -5.46 -7.42 9.27
C GLU A 7 -6.56 -6.49 8.73
N ARG A 8 -6.17 -5.39 8.09
CA ARG A 8 -7.12 -4.43 7.47
C ARG A 8 -7.92 -5.00 6.30
N ILE A 9 -7.46 -6.10 5.73
CA ILE A 9 -8.21 -6.79 4.68
C ILE A 9 -9.56 -7.33 5.19
N GLY A 10 -9.73 -7.41 6.51
CA GLY A 10 -10.91 -7.98 7.17
C GLY A 10 -10.75 -9.47 7.37
N ASP A 11 -11.51 -10.29 6.66
CA ASP A 11 -11.35 -11.75 6.72
C ASP A 11 -9.98 -12.14 6.10
N PRO A 12 -9.09 -12.79 6.88
CA PRO A 12 -7.78 -13.19 6.41
C PRO A 12 -7.79 -14.14 5.21
N THR A 13 -8.88 -14.84 4.95
CA THR A 13 -9.03 -15.72 3.77
C THR A 13 -9.11 -14.95 2.47
N LEU A 14 -9.43 -13.65 2.51
CA LEU A 14 -9.45 -12.75 1.37
C LEU A 14 -8.06 -12.31 0.91
N PHE A 15 -7.01 -12.60 1.68
CA PHE A 15 -5.64 -12.39 1.22
C PHE A 15 -5.29 -13.43 0.16
N CYS A 16 -5.42 -13.03 -1.10
CA CYS A 16 -5.15 -13.88 -2.26
C CYS A 16 -3.80 -13.55 -2.90
N GLY A 17 -3.15 -14.57 -3.44
CA GLY A 17 -1.93 -14.42 -4.21
C GLY A 17 -0.77 -13.83 -3.41
N ARG A 18 0.03 -12.99 -4.11
CA ARG A 18 1.24 -12.36 -3.53
C ARG A 18 2.33 -13.35 -3.10
N LYS A 19 2.28 -14.58 -3.60
CA LYS A 19 3.21 -15.65 -3.20
C LYS A 19 4.66 -15.22 -3.37
N GLN A 20 5.02 -14.71 -4.55
CA GLN A 20 6.39 -14.28 -4.83
C GLN A 20 6.86 -13.15 -3.89
N GLN A 21 5.98 -12.16 -3.61
CA GLN A 21 6.29 -11.06 -2.70
C GLN A 21 6.44 -11.54 -1.26
N MET A 22 5.56 -12.44 -0.82
CA MET A 22 5.65 -13.02 0.53
C MET A 22 6.88 -13.90 0.69
N ASP A 23 7.21 -14.75 -0.29
CA ASP A 23 8.42 -15.58 -0.29
C ASP A 23 9.68 -14.70 -0.21
N LEU A 24 9.77 -13.64 -1.03
CA LEU A 24 10.88 -12.69 -1.00
C LEU A 24 11.03 -12.02 0.38
N LEU A 25 9.93 -11.61 1.01
CA LEU A 25 9.97 -10.96 2.32
C LEU A 25 10.30 -11.97 3.43
N MET A 26 9.83 -13.20 3.33
CA MET A 26 10.17 -14.26 4.27
C MET A 26 11.63 -14.67 4.16
N ASP A 27 12.17 -14.84 2.95
CA ASP A 27 13.59 -15.11 2.73
C ASP A 27 14.47 -13.98 3.28
N TRP A 28 14.05 -12.73 3.05
CA TRP A 28 14.73 -11.57 3.64
C TRP A 28 14.64 -11.58 5.17
N GLY A 29 13.48 -11.89 5.76
CA GLY A 29 13.28 -12.04 7.19
C GLY A 29 14.23 -13.10 7.80
N ASN A 30 14.43 -14.22 7.11
CA ASN A 30 15.35 -15.29 7.48
C ASN A 30 16.84 -14.88 7.44
N MET A 31 17.18 -13.75 6.78
CA MET A 31 18.53 -13.19 6.80
C MET A 31 18.79 -12.28 8.01
N ILE A 32 17.76 -11.86 8.76
CA ILE A 32 17.91 -10.99 9.93
C ILE A 32 18.77 -11.65 11.02
N PRO A 33 18.50 -12.90 11.47
CA PRO A 33 19.33 -13.56 12.45
C PRO A 33 20.77 -13.83 11.99
N LYS A 34 21.01 -13.81 10.68
CA LYS A 34 22.35 -13.90 10.09
C LYS A 34 23.05 -12.54 9.97
N GLN A 35 22.37 -11.45 10.37
CA GLN A 35 22.82 -10.07 10.27
C GLN A 35 23.16 -9.63 8.82
N MET A 36 22.49 -10.23 7.84
CA MET A 36 22.69 -9.95 6.41
C MET A 36 21.51 -9.19 5.79
N ALA A 37 20.46 -8.96 6.55
CA ALA A 37 19.30 -8.22 6.07
C ALA A 37 19.63 -6.72 5.94
N LYS A 38 19.19 -6.12 4.84
CA LYS A 38 19.22 -4.67 4.60
C LYS A 38 17.78 -4.15 4.66
N SER A 39 17.58 -3.01 5.31
CA SER A 39 16.26 -2.37 5.37
C SER A 39 15.69 -2.13 3.97
N ARG A 40 14.35 -2.19 3.86
CA ARG A 40 13.61 -2.13 2.59
C ARG A 40 12.51 -1.08 2.62
N ALA A 41 12.19 -0.55 1.44
CA ALA A 41 10.99 0.25 1.20
C ALA A 41 10.08 -0.48 0.23
N LEU A 42 8.83 -0.73 0.62
CA LEU A 42 7.79 -1.20 -0.28
C LEU A 42 7.29 -0.02 -1.11
N LEU A 43 7.51 -0.10 -2.40
CA LEU A 43 7.11 0.93 -3.36
C LEU A 43 5.95 0.42 -4.21
N GLY A 44 4.86 1.14 -4.19
CA GLY A 44 3.68 0.80 -4.98
C GLY A 44 2.60 1.84 -4.76
N ARG A 45 1.72 1.99 -5.76
CA ARG A 45 0.64 2.96 -5.70
C ARG A 45 -0.31 2.74 -4.51
N ARG A 46 -1.15 3.72 -4.22
CA ARG A 46 -2.26 3.56 -3.25
C ARG A 46 -3.11 2.33 -3.61
N LYS A 47 -3.62 1.61 -2.61
CA LYS A 47 -4.49 0.42 -2.78
C LYS A 47 -3.82 -0.82 -3.42
N CYS A 48 -2.50 -0.88 -3.58
CA CYS A 48 -1.83 -2.08 -4.09
C CYS A 48 -1.56 -3.18 -3.03
N GLY A 49 -2.07 -3.02 -1.80
CA GLY A 49 -2.00 -4.05 -0.76
C GLY A 49 -0.74 -4.06 0.10
N LYS A 50 0.07 -2.98 0.15
CA LYS A 50 1.28 -2.89 0.99
C LYS A 50 1.00 -3.17 2.47
N THR A 51 -0.01 -2.51 3.03
CA THR A 51 -0.48 -2.73 4.41
C THR A 51 -0.83 -4.19 4.68
N ALA A 52 -1.63 -4.81 3.78
CA ALA A 52 -2.02 -6.21 3.93
C ALA A 52 -0.81 -7.16 3.91
N ILE A 53 0.18 -6.90 3.04
CA ILE A 53 1.44 -7.65 2.98
C ILE A 53 2.21 -7.52 4.30
N MET A 54 2.35 -6.30 4.84
CA MET A 54 3.10 -6.06 6.09
C MET A 54 2.41 -6.71 7.28
N GLN A 55 1.10 -6.58 7.40
CA GLN A 55 0.32 -7.20 8.49
C GLN A 55 0.33 -8.75 8.38
N ARG A 56 0.24 -9.30 7.17
CA ARG A 56 0.39 -10.74 6.94
C ARG A 56 1.80 -11.22 7.32
N LEU A 57 2.84 -10.49 6.97
CA LEU A 57 4.22 -10.79 7.35
C LEU A 57 4.38 -10.78 8.88
N PHE A 58 3.80 -9.78 9.56
CA PHE A 58 3.77 -9.73 11.03
C PHE A 58 3.17 -11.01 11.59
N ASN A 59 1.97 -11.40 11.15
CA ASN A 59 1.27 -12.56 11.66
C ASN A 59 2.03 -13.87 11.40
N ILE A 60 2.67 -14.00 10.24
CA ILE A 60 3.51 -15.19 9.95
C ILE A 60 4.69 -15.26 10.91
N LEU A 61 5.45 -14.17 11.09
CA LEU A 61 6.61 -14.14 11.98
C LEU A 61 6.21 -14.36 13.44
N TRP A 62 5.08 -13.78 13.89
CA TRP A 62 4.55 -14.02 15.22
C TRP A 62 4.21 -15.49 15.44
N ASN A 63 3.55 -16.16 14.46
CA ASN A 63 3.23 -17.59 14.57
C ASN A 63 4.46 -18.50 14.54
N GLN A 64 5.48 -18.14 13.78
CA GLN A 64 6.73 -18.91 13.74
C GLN A 64 7.43 -18.94 15.09
N ASN A 65 7.19 -17.96 15.97
CA ASN A 65 7.83 -17.84 17.28
C ASN A 65 9.36 -18.02 17.23
N GLY A 66 9.96 -17.46 16.18
CA GLY A 66 11.38 -17.59 15.89
C GLY A 66 12.23 -16.53 16.60
N LYS A 67 13.46 -16.33 16.11
CA LYS A 67 14.40 -15.34 16.67
C LYS A 67 14.05 -13.88 16.29
N VAL A 68 13.18 -13.67 15.30
CA VAL A 68 12.79 -12.34 14.79
C VAL A 68 11.43 -11.97 15.37
N ILE A 69 11.41 -10.93 16.17
CA ILE A 69 10.18 -10.39 16.76
C ILE A 69 9.64 -9.33 15.80
N PRO A 70 8.42 -9.49 15.26
CA PRO A 70 7.83 -8.49 14.39
C PRO A 70 7.27 -7.32 15.20
N PHE A 71 7.46 -6.12 14.69
CA PHE A 71 6.82 -4.89 15.16
C PHE A 71 6.21 -4.15 13.98
N TYR A 72 4.94 -3.82 14.05
CA TYR A 72 4.19 -3.07 13.03
C TYR A 72 3.60 -1.81 13.64
N PHE A 73 3.88 -0.68 13.01
CA PHE A 73 3.32 0.61 13.39
C PHE A 73 2.87 1.35 12.14
N GLU A 74 1.63 1.83 12.15
CA GLU A 74 1.07 2.67 11.11
C GLU A 74 1.01 4.11 11.58
N ILE A 75 1.51 5.03 10.76
CA ILE A 75 1.43 6.45 11.03
C ILE A 75 0.13 6.98 10.45
N LEU A 76 -0.73 7.49 11.32
CA LEU A 76 -2.03 8.03 10.94
C LEU A 76 -1.89 9.41 10.28
N GLU A 77 -2.86 9.76 9.46
CA GLU A 77 -2.96 11.08 8.81
C GLU A 77 -3.52 12.15 9.76
N ASP A 78 -3.16 12.08 11.04
CA ASP A 78 -3.63 12.98 12.08
C ASP A 78 -2.54 13.98 12.45
N GLU A 79 -2.97 15.19 12.81
CA GLU A 79 -2.07 16.17 13.43
C GLU A 79 -1.87 15.86 14.90
N GLN A 80 -0.63 15.55 15.30
CA GLN A 80 -0.30 15.18 16.66
C GLN A 80 1.01 15.81 17.16
N TRP A 81 1.10 15.99 18.45
CA TRP A 81 2.32 16.41 19.10
C TRP A 81 3.34 15.27 19.11
N LEU A 82 4.64 15.58 18.97
CA LEU A 82 5.71 14.57 18.93
C LEU A 82 5.76 13.69 20.20
N LEU A 83 5.34 14.21 21.35
CA LEU A 83 5.28 13.42 22.59
C LEU A 83 4.16 12.37 22.54
N ASP A 84 2.99 12.75 22.00
CA ASP A 84 1.87 11.83 21.83
C ASP A 84 2.25 10.73 20.82
N PHE A 85 2.87 11.11 19.69
CA PHE A 85 3.41 10.16 18.72
C PHE A 85 4.41 9.19 19.35
N ALA A 86 5.34 9.69 20.16
CA ALA A 86 6.34 8.86 20.85
C ALA A 86 5.67 7.88 21.83
N ASN A 87 4.64 8.35 22.55
CA ASN A 87 3.86 7.53 23.46
C ASN A 87 3.12 6.39 22.74
N ASP A 88 2.44 6.70 21.63
CA ASP A 88 1.69 5.71 20.86
C ASP A 88 2.63 4.68 20.21
N TYR A 89 3.74 5.15 19.63
CA TYR A 89 4.78 4.28 19.07
C TYR A 89 5.35 3.33 20.13
N TYR A 90 5.72 3.89 21.29
CA TYR A 90 6.33 3.13 22.39
C TYR A 90 5.38 2.07 22.95
N ARG A 91 4.14 2.46 23.26
CA ARG A 91 3.12 1.53 23.79
C ARG A 91 2.78 0.45 22.79
N THR A 92 2.66 0.81 21.50
CA THR A 92 2.42 -0.18 20.43
C THR A 92 3.58 -1.18 20.34
N PHE A 93 4.82 -0.67 20.39
CA PHE A 93 6.01 -1.54 20.39
C PHE A 93 6.02 -2.49 21.59
N MET A 94 5.85 -1.99 22.81
CA MET A 94 5.86 -2.80 24.01
C MET A 94 4.72 -3.82 24.04
N SER A 95 3.53 -3.44 23.57
CA SER A 95 2.38 -4.34 23.47
C SER A 95 2.67 -5.52 22.53
N GLN A 96 3.23 -5.25 21.35
CA GLN A 96 3.55 -6.29 20.37
C GLN A 96 4.74 -7.15 20.82
N TYR A 97 5.75 -6.56 21.47
CA TYR A 97 6.85 -7.28 22.07
C TYR A 97 6.38 -8.27 23.15
N LEU A 98 5.59 -7.79 24.11
CA LEU A 98 5.05 -8.64 25.18
C LEU A 98 4.04 -9.66 24.64
N SER A 99 3.20 -9.28 23.66
CA SER A 99 2.34 -10.23 22.93
C SER A 99 3.15 -11.40 22.36
N PHE A 100 4.26 -11.09 21.70
CA PHE A 100 5.15 -12.13 21.16
C PHE A 100 5.77 -13.01 22.24
N LYS A 101 6.26 -12.41 23.33
CA LYS A 101 6.94 -13.13 24.44
C LYS A 101 5.97 -14.00 25.25
N THR A 102 4.78 -13.50 25.53
CA THR A 102 3.76 -14.18 26.35
C THR A 102 2.78 -15.02 25.52
N ARG A 103 2.83 -14.90 24.19
CA ARG A 103 1.89 -15.51 23.24
C ARG A 103 0.44 -15.07 23.46
N THR A 104 0.25 -13.88 24.02
CA THR A 104 -1.06 -13.25 24.23
C THR A 104 -1.40 -12.41 23.00
N VAL A 105 -2.56 -12.69 22.38
CA VAL A 105 -3.03 -11.92 21.22
C VAL A 105 -3.42 -10.52 21.65
N LEU A 106 -3.15 -9.51 20.81
CA LEU A 106 -3.59 -8.13 21.03
C LEU A 106 -5.12 -8.04 20.97
N ASP A 107 -5.66 -6.97 21.54
CA ASP A 107 -7.11 -6.70 21.46
C ASP A 107 -7.60 -6.58 20.01
N ILE A 108 -8.94 -6.73 19.85
CA ILE A 108 -9.62 -6.82 18.54
C ILE A 108 -9.25 -5.65 17.59
N ASP A 109 -8.98 -4.47 18.13
CA ASP A 109 -8.68 -3.27 17.34
C ASP A 109 -7.19 -2.91 17.26
N ASN A 110 -6.29 -3.86 17.60
CA ASN A 110 -4.84 -3.63 17.70
C ASN A 110 -4.46 -2.50 18.67
N LYS A 111 -5.36 -2.16 19.60
CA LYS A 111 -5.13 -1.09 20.57
C LYS A 111 -3.97 -1.46 21.50
N PRO A 112 -2.99 -0.57 21.66
CA PRO A 112 -1.90 -0.84 22.59
C PRO A 112 -2.39 -0.87 24.04
N TRP A 113 -1.84 -1.76 24.83
CA TRP A 113 -2.13 -1.87 26.26
C TRP A 113 -1.69 -0.61 27.02
N SER A 114 -2.34 -0.34 28.14
CA SER A 114 -1.93 0.70 29.08
C SER A 114 -0.60 0.36 29.75
N PHE A 115 0.10 1.34 30.29
CA PHE A 115 1.35 1.07 31.04
C PHE A 115 1.14 0.10 32.19
N ALA A 116 0.03 0.21 32.92
CA ALA A 116 -0.27 -0.71 34.03
C ALA A 116 -0.42 -2.17 33.55
N GLU A 117 -1.07 -2.39 32.40
CA GLU A 117 -1.18 -3.73 31.79
C GLU A 117 0.19 -4.23 31.30
N LEU A 118 0.96 -3.36 30.63
CA LEU A 118 2.31 -3.69 30.15
C LEU A 118 3.25 -4.06 31.28
N GLU A 119 3.25 -3.30 32.37
CA GLU A 119 4.07 -3.57 33.56
C GLU A 119 3.70 -4.89 34.22
N LYS A 120 2.39 -5.16 34.35
CA LYS A 120 1.91 -6.43 34.88
C LYS A 120 2.36 -7.59 34.00
N MET A 121 2.15 -7.51 32.69
CA MET A 121 2.55 -8.56 31.76
C MET A 121 4.06 -8.79 31.73
N ALA A 122 4.84 -7.71 31.73
CA ALA A 122 6.30 -7.80 31.77
C ALA A 122 6.80 -8.41 33.08
N SER A 123 6.17 -8.06 34.23
CA SER A 123 6.47 -8.63 35.52
C SER A 123 6.16 -10.14 35.58
N ASP A 124 4.95 -10.51 35.14
CA ASP A 124 4.50 -11.90 35.12
C ASP A 124 5.37 -12.77 34.17
N ALA A 125 5.85 -12.19 33.08
CA ALA A 125 6.76 -12.85 32.13
C ALA A 125 8.26 -12.80 32.52
N GLY A 126 8.63 -12.08 33.59
CA GLY A 126 10.00 -11.90 34.03
C GLY A 126 10.87 -11.02 33.12
N GLU A 127 10.25 -10.16 32.30
CA GLU A 127 10.90 -9.29 31.32
C GLU A 127 11.48 -8.02 31.98
N LYS A 128 12.51 -8.18 32.78
CA LYS A 128 13.13 -7.10 33.59
C LYS A 128 13.64 -5.93 32.76
N ASN A 129 14.23 -6.21 31.59
CA ASN A 129 14.73 -5.16 30.70
C ASN A 129 13.57 -4.31 30.12
N ALA A 130 12.43 -4.92 29.83
CA ALA A 130 11.23 -4.20 29.38
C ALA A 130 10.69 -3.29 30.50
N LEU A 131 10.59 -3.80 31.74
CA LEU A 131 10.17 -3.00 32.90
C LEU A 131 11.09 -1.78 33.11
N GLN A 132 12.41 -1.98 33.05
CA GLN A 132 13.35 -0.87 33.19
C GLN A 132 13.18 0.20 32.08
N GLN A 133 12.99 -0.24 30.84
CA GLN A 133 12.77 0.70 29.72
C GLN A 133 11.45 1.45 29.87
N MET A 134 10.38 0.81 30.36
CA MET A 134 9.10 1.46 30.65
C MET A 134 9.24 2.55 31.70
N GLY A 135 9.96 2.28 32.81
CA GLY A 135 10.21 3.30 33.83
C GLY A 135 10.92 4.53 33.27
N PHE A 136 11.99 4.36 32.48
CA PHE A 136 12.67 5.50 31.85
C PHE A 136 11.77 6.28 30.91
N PHE A 137 10.92 5.58 30.15
CA PHE A 137 10.02 6.24 29.21
C PHE A 137 8.92 7.03 29.94
N GLN A 138 8.35 6.47 31.01
CA GLN A 138 7.33 7.16 31.83
C GLN A 138 7.92 8.41 32.50
N ASP A 139 9.16 8.33 33.04
CA ASP A 139 9.87 9.50 33.60
C ASP A 139 10.06 10.61 32.55
N ASP A 140 10.34 10.25 31.28
CA ASP A 140 10.47 11.21 30.18
C ASP A 140 9.11 11.78 29.75
N LEU A 141 8.07 10.97 29.79
CA LEU A 141 6.70 11.35 29.44
C LEU A 141 6.11 12.34 30.48
N GLU A 142 6.22 12.00 31.77
CA GLU A 142 5.72 12.83 32.88
C GLU A 142 6.45 14.20 32.96
N ALA A 143 7.74 14.21 32.66
CA ALA A 143 8.53 15.42 32.62
C ALA A 143 8.44 16.19 31.30
N GLU A 144 7.55 15.78 30.38
CA GLU A 144 7.40 16.33 29.03
C GLU A 144 8.73 16.52 28.27
N ARG A 145 9.70 15.58 28.46
CA ARG A 145 11.00 15.61 27.77
C ARG A 145 10.88 15.07 26.33
N VAL A 146 10.16 15.82 25.49
CA VAL A 146 9.75 15.44 24.13
C VAL A 146 10.84 14.76 23.30
N GLY A 147 12.02 15.39 23.21
CA GLY A 147 13.11 14.89 22.39
C GLY A 147 13.77 13.63 22.98
N GLN A 148 13.72 13.44 24.30
CA GLN A 148 14.26 12.25 24.97
C GLN A 148 13.28 11.10 24.84
N ALA A 149 12.00 11.31 25.14
CA ALA A 149 10.95 10.33 24.97
C ALA A 149 10.90 9.79 23.52
N PHE A 150 10.97 10.69 22.52
CA PHE A 150 11.01 10.27 21.12
C PHE A 150 12.24 9.43 20.78
N ARG A 151 13.44 9.84 21.20
CA ARG A 151 14.66 9.04 20.97
C ARG A 151 14.62 7.70 21.69
N LEU A 152 14.10 7.67 22.90
CA LEU A 152 13.95 6.41 23.65
C LEU A 152 12.95 5.48 22.97
N ALA A 153 11.78 5.98 22.53
CA ALA A 153 10.79 5.21 21.81
C ALA A 153 11.39 4.53 20.57
N LEU A 154 12.08 5.31 19.71
CA LEU A 154 12.71 4.77 18.50
C LEU A 154 13.88 3.81 18.82
N GLY A 155 14.62 4.07 19.88
CA GLY A 155 15.80 3.29 20.27
C GLY A 155 15.47 1.97 20.98
N THR A 156 14.29 1.85 21.58
CA THR A 156 13.90 0.70 22.41
C THR A 156 14.02 -0.64 21.69
N PRO A 157 13.64 -0.82 20.41
CA PRO A 157 13.87 -2.07 19.70
C PRO A 157 15.34 -2.49 19.68
N SER A 158 16.26 -1.54 19.45
CA SER A 158 17.71 -1.81 19.44
C SER A 158 18.26 -2.12 20.83
N ILE A 159 17.78 -1.42 21.86
CA ILE A 159 18.18 -1.65 23.25
C ILE A 159 17.78 -3.05 23.69
N LEU A 160 16.51 -3.44 23.45
CA LEU A 160 16.04 -4.78 23.82
C LEU A 160 16.69 -5.86 22.95
N ALA A 161 16.93 -5.62 21.67
CA ALA A 161 17.66 -6.57 20.82
C ALA A 161 19.05 -6.92 21.40
N GLY A 162 19.78 -5.90 21.85
CA GLY A 162 21.11 -6.09 22.43
C GLY A 162 21.08 -6.80 23.81
N ARG A 163 20.12 -6.43 24.66
CA ARG A 163 20.01 -6.97 26.03
C ARG A 163 19.46 -8.40 26.04
N GLU A 164 18.45 -8.68 25.23
CA GLU A 164 17.77 -9.98 25.16
C GLU A 164 18.37 -10.93 24.11
N LYS A 165 19.36 -10.47 23.35
CA LYS A 165 19.99 -11.23 22.24
C LYS A 165 18.97 -11.75 21.23
N VAL A 166 17.97 -10.92 20.92
CA VAL A 166 16.92 -11.17 19.93
C VAL A 166 17.08 -10.23 18.74
N PHE A 167 16.27 -10.45 17.72
CA PHE A 167 16.21 -9.61 16.54
C PHE A 167 14.81 -9.02 16.39
N PHE A 168 14.72 -7.82 15.82
CA PHE A 168 13.42 -7.23 15.48
C PHE A 168 13.32 -6.98 13.99
N LEU A 169 12.12 -7.07 13.46
CA LEU A 169 11.74 -6.48 12.19
C LEU A 169 10.80 -5.31 12.47
N VAL A 170 11.30 -4.09 12.27
CA VAL A 170 10.51 -2.86 12.47
C VAL A 170 9.79 -2.50 11.17
N MET A 171 8.48 -2.60 11.16
CA MET A 171 7.62 -2.28 10.02
C MET A 171 6.87 -0.98 10.26
N ILE A 172 7.16 0.04 9.44
CA ILE A 172 6.51 1.36 9.52
C ILE A 172 5.67 1.59 8.27
N ASP A 173 4.37 1.65 8.45
CA ASP A 173 3.44 1.92 7.36
C ASP A 173 3.08 3.40 7.28
N GLU A 174 2.80 3.89 6.06
CA GLU A 174 2.42 5.27 5.76
C GLU A 174 3.42 6.33 6.30
N ILE A 175 4.74 6.06 6.13
CA ILE A 175 5.83 6.88 6.68
C ILE A 175 5.79 8.36 6.22
N GLN A 176 5.10 8.69 5.12
CA GLN A 176 4.95 10.06 4.64
C GLN A 176 4.23 10.97 5.64
N PHE A 177 3.33 10.43 6.46
CA PHE A 177 2.62 11.23 7.45
C PHE A 177 3.52 11.73 8.58
N MET A 178 4.69 11.12 8.78
CA MET A 178 5.70 11.66 9.69
C MET A 178 6.16 13.07 9.34
N THR A 179 6.07 13.48 8.08
CA THR A 179 6.51 14.80 7.62
C THR A 179 5.40 15.83 7.58
N LYS A 180 4.15 15.40 7.63
CA LYS A 180 2.97 16.26 7.47
C LYS A 180 2.17 16.45 8.75
N GLY A 181 2.02 15.38 9.55
CA GLY A 181 1.10 15.33 10.70
C GLY A 181 1.77 15.49 12.07
N ILE A 182 3.11 15.57 12.18
CA ILE A 182 3.78 15.60 13.49
C ILE A 182 4.41 16.96 13.77
N PHE A 183 4.22 17.47 14.98
CA PHE A 183 4.65 18.78 15.42
C PHE A 183 5.56 18.69 16.66
N TYR A 184 6.57 19.56 16.74
CA TYR A 184 7.47 19.62 17.90
C TYR A 184 6.80 20.19 19.15
N ASP A 185 5.77 21.00 18.99
CA ASP A 185 5.06 21.72 20.05
C ASP A 185 3.62 21.21 20.20
N LYS A 186 3.09 21.35 21.41
CA LYS A 186 1.73 20.92 21.78
C LYS A 186 0.63 21.69 21.05
N GLU A 187 0.88 22.95 20.73
CA GLU A 187 -0.01 23.83 19.98
C GLU A 187 -0.03 23.55 18.47
N ARG A 188 0.79 22.59 17.99
CA ARG A 188 0.86 22.16 16.57
C ARG A 188 1.22 23.28 15.60
N LYS A 189 2.16 24.17 16.00
CA LYS A 189 2.61 25.30 15.18
C LYS A 189 3.92 25.02 14.43
N VAL A 190 4.78 24.17 14.99
CA VAL A 190 6.12 23.88 14.46
C VAL A 190 6.19 22.46 13.91
N PRO A 191 6.00 22.27 12.59
CA PRO A 191 5.96 20.94 11.98
C PRO A 191 7.34 20.27 11.99
N ALA A 192 7.38 18.99 12.32
CA ALA A 192 8.59 18.19 12.44
C ALA A 192 8.99 17.50 11.12
N ARG A 193 9.16 18.25 10.05
CA ARG A 193 9.32 17.78 8.66
C ARG A 193 10.46 16.79 8.39
N ARG A 194 11.45 16.69 9.28
CA ARG A 194 12.64 15.83 9.09
C ARG A 194 12.66 14.61 10.01
N LEU A 195 11.55 14.27 10.63
CA LEU A 195 11.47 13.14 11.54
C LEU A 195 11.87 11.79 10.93
N PRO A 196 11.57 11.44 9.66
CA PRO A 196 12.04 10.19 9.09
C PRO A 196 13.56 10.02 9.16
N GLY A 197 14.32 11.13 9.14
CA GLY A 197 15.77 11.11 9.33
C GLY A 197 16.22 10.59 10.69
N ALA A 198 15.37 10.59 11.72
CA ALA A 198 15.69 10.02 13.03
C ALA A 198 15.89 8.49 12.99
N TYR A 199 15.33 7.83 11.97
CA TYR A 199 15.52 6.39 11.75
C TYR A 199 16.87 6.00 11.12
N HIS A 200 17.77 6.96 10.87
CA HIS A 200 19.08 6.68 10.24
C HIS A 200 19.83 5.51 10.88
N GLY A 201 19.88 5.47 12.22
CA GLY A 201 20.56 4.39 12.95
C GLY A 201 19.88 3.03 12.77
N LEU A 202 18.55 3.00 12.77
CA LEU A 202 17.77 1.77 12.60
C LEU A 202 17.84 1.25 11.17
N VAL A 203 17.77 2.14 10.17
CA VAL A 203 17.81 1.75 8.75
C VAL A 203 19.09 0.99 8.40
N GLU A 204 20.22 1.31 9.03
CA GLU A 204 21.49 0.61 8.81
C GLU A 204 21.67 -0.61 9.72
N SER A 205 20.80 -0.78 10.72
CA SER A 205 20.88 -1.90 11.66
C SER A 205 20.74 -3.25 10.96
N LYS A 206 21.58 -4.19 11.34
CA LYS A 206 21.50 -5.59 10.91
C LYS A 206 20.75 -6.47 11.92
N VAL A 207 20.52 -5.94 13.12
CA VAL A 207 19.83 -6.61 14.21
C VAL A 207 18.35 -6.17 14.27
N VAL A 208 18.08 -4.94 13.85
CA VAL A 208 16.76 -4.31 13.87
C VAL A 208 16.50 -3.62 12.50
N PRO A 209 16.53 -4.37 11.37
CA PRO A 209 16.26 -3.77 10.08
C PRO A 209 14.81 -3.31 9.96
N MET A 210 14.58 -2.37 9.04
CA MET A 210 13.27 -1.76 8.82
C MET A 210 12.65 -2.20 7.49
N LEU A 211 11.32 -2.29 7.50
CA LEU A 211 10.46 -2.35 6.32
C LEU A 211 9.53 -1.14 6.36
N VAL A 212 9.68 -0.22 5.42
CA VAL A 212 8.84 0.97 5.40
C VAL A 212 7.93 0.97 4.17
N SER A 213 6.75 1.57 4.28
CA SER A 213 5.85 1.78 3.16
C SER A 213 5.29 3.20 3.13
N GLY A 214 4.78 3.60 1.98
CA GLY A 214 4.07 4.86 1.79
C GLY A 214 3.18 4.81 0.54
N SER A 215 2.15 5.66 0.53
CA SER A 215 1.12 5.62 -0.51
C SER A 215 1.49 6.35 -1.81
N TYR A 216 2.55 7.16 -1.82
CA TYR A 216 2.99 7.94 -2.97
C TYR A 216 4.40 7.55 -3.36
N ILE A 217 4.57 6.90 -4.52
CA ILE A 217 5.87 6.41 -4.99
C ILE A 217 6.86 7.57 -5.15
N GLY A 218 6.47 8.65 -5.81
CA GLY A 218 7.33 9.81 -6.02
C GLY A 218 7.80 10.43 -4.71
N TRP A 219 6.92 10.58 -3.71
CA TRP A 219 7.29 11.06 -2.38
C TRP A 219 8.26 10.10 -1.67
N MET A 220 8.01 8.81 -1.74
CA MET A 220 8.89 7.79 -1.15
C MET A 220 10.28 7.86 -1.76
N MET A 221 10.38 7.99 -3.08
CA MET A 221 11.66 8.14 -3.78
C MET A 221 12.40 9.41 -3.34
N GLN A 222 11.69 10.55 -3.22
CA GLN A 222 12.26 11.81 -2.73
C GLN A 222 12.75 11.68 -1.28
N MET A 223 11.94 11.09 -0.39
CA MET A 223 12.32 10.84 1.00
C MET A 223 13.57 9.96 1.09
N MET A 224 13.63 8.89 0.30
CA MET A 224 14.81 8.01 0.25
C MET A 224 16.05 8.77 -0.21
N HIS A 225 15.91 9.64 -1.21
CA HIS A 225 17.00 10.47 -1.70
C HIS A 225 17.46 11.51 -0.66
N ASP A 226 16.53 12.18 0.02
CA ASP A 226 16.85 13.32 0.88
C ASP A 226 17.25 12.90 2.30
N MET A 227 16.56 11.88 2.84
CA MET A 227 16.69 11.47 4.24
C MET A 227 17.45 10.16 4.44
N PHE A 228 17.46 9.26 3.44
CA PHE A 228 18.14 7.96 3.51
C PHE A 228 19.18 7.77 2.41
N LYS A 229 20.04 8.77 2.22
CA LYS A 229 21.10 8.79 1.20
C LYS A 229 21.97 7.54 1.23
N GLY A 230 22.63 7.24 0.10
CA GLY A 230 23.58 6.12 0.00
C GLY A 230 22.90 4.76 -0.16
N GLY A 231 21.66 4.72 -0.60
CA GLY A 231 20.93 3.48 -0.85
C GLY A 231 20.69 2.65 0.43
N ARG A 232 20.49 3.31 1.57
CA ARG A 232 20.23 2.67 2.87
C ARG A 232 18.99 1.79 2.85
N LEU A 233 17.93 2.21 2.17
CA LEU A 233 16.73 1.42 1.94
C LEU A 233 16.82 0.72 0.58
N LYS A 234 16.67 -0.60 0.54
CA LYS A 234 16.52 -1.35 -0.70
C LYS A 234 15.09 -1.18 -1.21
N GLN A 235 14.94 -0.71 -2.43
CA GLN A 235 13.65 -0.61 -3.08
C GLN A 235 13.06 -2.02 -3.32
N THR A 236 11.79 -2.17 -3.00
CA THR A 236 11.04 -3.41 -3.21
C THR A 236 9.70 -3.01 -3.86
N PRO A 237 9.64 -3.01 -5.20
CA PRO A 237 8.42 -2.63 -5.91
C PRO A 237 7.33 -3.67 -5.67
N ILE A 238 6.11 -3.19 -5.43
CA ILE A 238 4.90 -3.98 -5.29
C ILE A 238 3.98 -3.65 -6.46
N SER A 239 3.79 -4.62 -7.34
CA SER A 239 2.81 -4.50 -8.43
C SER A 239 1.40 -4.36 -7.84
N PRO A 240 0.53 -3.49 -8.35
CA PRO A 240 -0.89 -3.54 -8.00
C PRO A 240 -1.55 -4.84 -8.47
N LYS A 241 -1.04 -5.45 -9.54
CA LYS A 241 -1.59 -6.64 -10.18
C LYS A 241 -1.07 -7.92 -9.51
N LEU A 242 -1.94 -8.89 -9.34
CA LEU A 242 -1.61 -10.27 -9.03
C LEU A 242 -1.13 -11.00 -10.30
N ALA A 243 -0.60 -12.23 -10.16
CA ALA A 243 -0.51 -13.14 -11.29
C ALA A 243 -1.93 -13.48 -11.78
N GLU A 244 -2.06 -13.88 -13.04
CA GLU A 244 -3.38 -14.10 -13.65
C GLU A 244 -4.17 -15.17 -12.90
N GLU A 245 -3.53 -16.29 -12.53
CA GLU A 245 -4.13 -17.37 -11.77
C GLU A 245 -4.53 -16.91 -10.34
N GLU A 246 -3.70 -16.09 -9.71
CA GLU A 246 -4.00 -15.49 -8.39
C GLU A 246 -5.17 -14.50 -8.48
N GLY A 247 -5.31 -13.79 -9.60
CA GLY A 247 -6.45 -12.92 -9.90
C GLY A 247 -7.75 -13.72 -10.05
N MET A 248 -7.72 -14.82 -10.76
CA MET A 248 -8.87 -15.74 -10.87
C MET A 248 -9.26 -16.30 -9.49
N GLU A 249 -8.28 -16.73 -8.69
CA GLU A 249 -8.53 -17.17 -7.31
C GLU A 249 -9.20 -16.07 -6.48
N ALA A 250 -8.73 -14.82 -6.59
CA ALA A 250 -9.32 -13.69 -5.91
C ALA A 250 -10.79 -13.47 -6.30
N ILE A 251 -11.12 -13.55 -7.59
CA ILE A 251 -12.50 -13.40 -8.09
C ILE A 251 -13.43 -14.40 -7.42
N TYR A 252 -13.10 -15.69 -7.44
CA TYR A 252 -13.96 -16.72 -6.84
C TYR A 252 -14.06 -16.57 -5.33
N ARG A 253 -12.98 -16.21 -4.62
CA ARG A 253 -13.01 -15.98 -3.17
C ARG A 253 -13.86 -14.77 -2.80
N TYR A 254 -13.72 -13.65 -3.49
CA TYR A 254 -14.54 -12.46 -3.25
C TYR A 254 -16.00 -12.68 -3.62
N ALA A 255 -16.29 -13.40 -4.70
CA ALA A 255 -17.64 -13.82 -5.07
C ALA A 255 -18.28 -14.64 -3.94
N GLN A 256 -17.59 -15.70 -3.48
CA GLN A 256 -18.07 -16.55 -2.39
C GLN A 256 -18.29 -15.79 -1.09
N HIS A 257 -17.35 -14.94 -0.71
CA HIS A 257 -17.44 -14.14 0.53
C HIS A 257 -18.63 -13.17 0.51
N ASN A 258 -18.97 -12.63 -0.66
CA ASN A 258 -20.10 -11.71 -0.84
C ASN A 258 -21.41 -12.43 -1.24
N ASN A 259 -21.46 -13.77 -1.18
CA ASN A 259 -22.61 -14.59 -1.58
C ASN A 259 -23.10 -14.29 -3.01
N LYS A 260 -22.15 -14.08 -3.94
CA LYS A 260 -22.40 -13.84 -5.36
C LYS A 260 -22.02 -15.07 -6.17
N THR A 261 -22.77 -15.32 -7.24
CA THR A 261 -22.39 -16.29 -8.26
C THR A 261 -21.64 -15.59 -9.38
N VAL A 262 -20.68 -16.25 -9.98
CA VAL A 262 -19.91 -15.74 -11.12
C VAL A 262 -19.73 -16.87 -12.13
N SER A 263 -20.04 -16.61 -13.41
CA SER A 263 -19.74 -17.56 -14.49
C SER A 263 -18.25 -17.52 -14.84
N ASP A 264 -17.74 -18.61 -15.41
CA ASP A 264 -16.32 -18.68 -15.77
C ASP A 264 -15.96 -17.62 -16.83
N GLU A 265 -16.85 -17.35 -17.78
CA GLU A 265 -16.67 -16.33 -18.80
C GLU A 265 -16.63 -14.92 -18.18
N ALA A 266 -17.52 -14.64 -17.24
CA ALA A 266 -17.53 -13.37 -16.53
C ALA A 266 -16.28 -13.23 -15.64
N ALA A 267 -15.84 -14.31 -14.99
CA ALA A 267 -14.62 -14.31 -14.20
C ALA A 267 -13.38 -13.96 -15.04
N VAL A 268 -13.26 -14.55 -16.23
CA VAL A 268 -12.17 -14.21 -17.17
C VAL A 268 -12.27 -12.74 -17.59
N ALA A 269 -13.47 -12.25 -17.94
CA ALA A 269 -13.67 -10.86 -18.32
C ALA A 269 -13.31 -9.88 -17.18
N ILE A 270 -13.74 -10.19 -15.94
CA ILE A 270 -13.37 -9.40 -14.76
C ILE A 270 -11.86 -9.37 -14.58
N ASN A 271 -11.19 -10.53 -14.66
CA ASN A 271 -9.74 -10.62 -14.48
C ASN A 271 -8.98 -9.78 -15.52
N LEU A 272 -9.40 -9.83 -16.78
CA LEU A 272 -8.82 -9.05 -17.87
C LEU A 272 -9.06 -7.54 -17.69
N LEU A 273 -10.29 -7.14 -17.39
CA LEU A 273 -10.65 -5.73 -17.24
C LEU A 273 -10.01 -5.08 -16.01
N THR A 274 -9.94 -5.82 -14.91
CA THR A 274 -9.30 -5.35 -13.67
C THR A 274 -7.78 -5.56 -13.67
N GLN A 275 -7.25 -6.28 -14.67
CA GLN A 275 -5.83 -6.64 -14.77
C GLN A 275 -5.34 -7.40 -13.52
N SER A 276 -6.17 -8.27 -12.98
CA SER A 276 -5.88 -9.04 -11.75
C SER A 276 -5.59 -8.15 -10.52
N ASP A 277 -6.07 -6.91 -10.49
CA ASP A 277 -5.91 -6.03 -9.34
C ASP A 277 -6.91 -6.41 -8.23
N PRO A 278 -6.45 -6.88 -7.05
CA PRO A 278 -7.34 -7.35 -5.99
C PRO A 278 -8.23 -6.25 -5.42
N PHE A 279 -7.81 -4.97 -5.47
CA PHE A 279 -8.65 -3.87 -5.03
C PHE A 279 -9.85 -3.68 -5.97
N TYR A 280 -9.63 -3.73 -7.29
CA TYR A 280 -10.69 -3.62 -8.28
C TYR A 280 -11.65 -4.81 -8.24
N ILE A 281 -11.09 -6.03 -8.13
CA ILE A 281 -11.88 -7.25 -7.97
C ILE A 281 -12.77 -7.15 -6.71
N ALA A 282 -12.19 -6.80 -5.57
CA ALA A 282 -12.92 -6.68 -4.32
C ALA A 282 -14.04 -5.63 -4.39
N SER A 283 -13.78 -4.47 -5.00
CA SER A 283 -14.77 -3.39 -5.16
C SER A 283 -15.95 -3.83 -6.03
N LEU A 284 -15.70 -4.59 -7.11
CA LEU A 284 -16.78 -5.13 -7.93
C LEU A 284 -17.76 -6.01 -7.13
N PHE A 285 -17.24 -6.94 -6.34
CA PHE A 285 -18.09 -7.86 -5.56
C PHE A 285 -18.74 -7.20 -4.34
N ARG A 286 -18.25 -6.03 -3.91
CA ARG A 286 -18.87 -5.18 -2.87
C ARG A 286 -19.80 -4.11 -3.43
N SER A 287 -19.95 -4.02 -4.76
CA SER A 287 -20.80 -3.00 -5.37
C SER A 287 -22.21 -3.03 -4.83
N ASP A 288 -22.75 -1.86 -4.50
CA ASP A 288 -24.14 -1.66 -4.07
C ASP A 288 -25.11 -1.44 -5.24
N TRP A 289 -24.63 -1.61 -6.47
CA TRP A 289 -25.48 -1.43 -7.65
C TRP A 289 -26.56 -2.52 -7.71
N GLU A 290 -27.82 -2.13 -7.76
CA GLU A 290 -28.97 -3.05 -7.73
C GLU A 290 -29.05 -3.99 -8.96
N TYR A 291 -28.47 -3.58 -10.10
CA TYR A 291 -28.44 -4.37 -11.33
C TYR A 291 -27.09 -5.08 -11.55
N GLN A 292 -26.27 -5.20 -10.52
CA GLN A 292 -25.01 -5.93 -10.64
C GLN A 292 -25.26 -7.38 -11.10
N ASP A 293 -24.49 -7.83 -12.08
CA ASP A 293 -24.56 -9.20 -12.58
C ASP A 293 -23.15 -9.72 -12.89
N PHE A 294 -22.84 -10.89 -12.38
CA PHE A 294 -21.57 -11.58 -12.61
C PHE A 294 -21.78 -12.93 -13.30
N ASN A 295 -23.00 -13.23 -13.77
CA ASN A 295 -23.30 -14.46 -14.50
C ASN A 295 -23.15 -14.29 -16.02
N SER A 296 -22.89 -13.06 -16.46
CA SER A 296 -22.62 -12.75 -17.86
C SER A 296 -21.48 -11.76 -18.02
N VAL A 297 -20.78 -11.79 -19.15
CA VAL A 297 -19.73 -10.85 -19.50
C VAL A 297 -20.28 -9.42 -19.59
N ASP A 298 -21.45 -9.26 -20.19
CA ASP A 298 -22.15 -7.97 -20.32
C ASP A 298 -22.49 -7.38 -18.93
N GLY A 299 -23.06 -8.20 -18.04
CA GLY A 299 -23.41 -7.80 -16.68
C GLY A 299 -22.17 -7.38 -15.87
N ALA A 300 -21.08 -8.15 -15.93
CA ALA A 300 -19.82 -7.84 -15.27
C ALA A 300 -19.21 -6.52 -15.81
N THR A 301 -19.26 -6.31 -17.14
CA THR A 301 -18.78 -5.07 -17.78
C THR A 301 -19.59 -3.86 -17.35
N LYS A 302 -20.92 -3.98 -17.31
CA LYS A 302 -21.83 -2.90 -16.85
C LYS A 302 -21.63 -2.60 -15.35
N THR A 303 -21.38 -3.62 -14.53
CA THR A 303 -21.07 -3.44 -13.11
C THR A 303 -19.77 -2.64 -12.94
N LEU A 304 -18.73 -3.00 -13.68
CA LEU A 304 -17.49 -2.22 -13.68
C LEU A 304 -17.69 -0.79 -14.20
N ALA A 305 -18.46 -0.62 -15.27
CA ALA A 305 -18.77 0.72 -15.80
C ALA A 305 -19.52 1.59 -14.77
N TYR A 306 -20.41 0.99 -13.98
CA TYR A 306 -21.08 1.67 -12.87
C TYR A 306 -20.04 2.13 -11.82
N GLU A 307 -19.18 1.24 -11.36
CA GLU A 307 -18.14 1.55 -10.37
C GLU A 307 -17.18 2.66 -10.83
N VAL A 308 -16.93 2.77 -12.14
CA VAL A 308 -16.02 3.76 -12.74
C VAL A 308 -16.67 5.13 -12.93
N LYS A 309 -17.97 5.20 -13.24
CA LYS A 309 -18.65 6.45 -13.62
C LYS A 309 -19.61 7.03 -12.59
N ASN A 310 -20.08 6.21 -11.65
CA ASN A 310 -21.10 6.62 -10.69
C ASN A 310 -20.47 7.13 -9.40
N THR A 311 -20.95 8.27 -8.91
CA THR A 311 -20.45 8.88 -7.65
C THR A 311 -20.66 8.01 -6.42
N LYS A 312 -21.55 7.00 -6.48
CA LYS A 312 -21.75 6.01 -5.42
C LYS A 312 -20.82 4.80 -5.57
N GLY A 313 -20.11 4.64 -6.70
CA GLY A 313 -19.15 3.56 -6.89
C GLY A 313 -17.92 3.70 -5.99
N GLU A 314 -17.47 2.60 -5.40
CA GLU A 314 -16.27 2.59 -4.53
C GLU A 314 -15.02 3.02 -5.31
N LEU A 315 -14.89 2.57 -6.56
CA LEU A 315 -13.76 2.91 -7.42
C LEU A 315 -13.76 4.39 -7.77
N PHE A 316 -14.91 4.91 -8.18
CA PHE A 316 -15.06 6.33 -8.49
C PHE A 316 -14.74 7.20 -7.28
N GLY A 317 -15.31 6.90 -6.10
CA GLY A 317 -15.08 7.64 -4.87
C GLY A 317 -13.59 7.66 -4.48
N THR A 318 -12.95 6.48 -4.45
CA THR A 318 -11.54 6.35 -4.07
C THR A 318 -10.60 7.13 -5.00
N TRP A 319 -10.79 6.99 -6.33
CA TRP A 319 -9.87 7.61 -7.28
C TRP A 319 -10.18 9.07 -7.58
N SER A 320 -11.45 9.49 -7.50
CA SER A 320 -11.79 10.92 -7.61
C SER A 320 -11.18 11.75 -6.48
N GLU A 321 -11.23 11.25 -5.25
CA GLU A 321 -10.56 11.88 -4.11
C GLU A 321 -9.03 11.97 -4.31
N TYR A 322 -8.42 10.87 -4.75
CA TYR A 322 -6.98 10.82 -5.04
C TYR A 322 -6.56 11.80 -6.13
N ILE A 323 -7.28 11.80 -7.26
CA ILE A 323 -7.04 12.73 -8.37
C ILE A 323 -7.23 14.17 -7.91
N TYR A 324 -8.32 14.45 -7.21
CA TYR A 324 -8.63 15.81 -6.71
C TYR A 324 -7.53 16.33 -5.78
N SER A 325 -7.09 15.53 -4.81
CA SER A 325 -6.04 15.95 -3.87
C SER A 325 -4.71 16.22 -4.59
N THR A 326 -4.35 15.40 -5.58
CA THR A 326 -3.13 15.57 -6.35
C THR A 326 -3.19 16.78 -7.29
N ILE A 327 -4.30 16.97 -8.01
CA ILE A 327 -4.48 18.13 -8.90
C ILE A 327 -4.61 19.42 -8.11
N LYS A 328 -5.17 19.38 -6.90
CA LYS A 328 -5.28 20.55 -6.02
C LYS A 328 -3.91 21.15 -5.67
N GLU A 329 -2.89 20.35 -5.51
CA GLU A 329 -1.52 20.83 -5.27
C GLU A 329 -0.94 21.62 -6.46
N VAL A 330 -1.38 21.32 -7.67
CA VAL A 330 -0.99 22.03 -8.91
C VAL A 330 -2.00 23.09 -9.31
N ASN A 331 -3.20 23.02 -8.77
CA ASN A 331 -4.34 23.93 -8.83
C ASN A 331 -4.61 24.53 -10.21
N ASP A 332 -4.64 23.73 -11.29
CA ASP A 332 -5.02 24.36 -12.54
C ASP A 332 -5.56 23.43 -13.65
N GLN A 333 -6.21 24.12 -14.58
CA GLN A 333 -6.73 23.62 -15.82
C GLN A 333 -5.66 23.00 -16.74
N TYR A 334 -4.39 23.39 -16.59
CA TYR A 334 -3.30 22.88 -17.43
C TYR A 334 -2.90 21.48 -17.03
N ALA A 335 -2.92 21.13 -15.72
CA ALA A 335 -2.69 19.77 -15.27
C ALA A 335 -3.69 18.79 -15.89
N LYS A 336 -5.00 19.15 -15.87
CA LYS A 336 -6.07 18.38 -16.52
C LYS A 336 -5.84 18.21 -18.02
N LYS A 337 -5.45 19.29 -18.72
CA LYS A 337 -5.15 19.26 -20.16
C LYS A 337 -3.94 18.40 -20.50
N ILE A 338 -2.89 18.44 -19.68
CA ILE A 338 -1.71 17.56 -19.82
C ILE A 338 -2.14 16.09 -19.72
N MET A 339 -2.88 15.76 -18.67
CA MET A 339 -3.34 14.39 -18.45
C MET A 339 -4.24 13.90 -19.58
N LEU A 340 -5.22 14.70 -20.03
CA LEU A 340 -6.09 14.33 -21.15
C LEU A 340 -5.31 14.15 -22.48
N PHE A 341 -4.31 14.97 -22.71
CA PHE A 341 -3.44 14.81 -23.88
C PHE A 341 -2.69 13.49 -23.83
N LEU A 342 -2.11 13.16 -22.68
CA LEU A 342 -1.37 11.92 -22.50
C LEU A 342 -2.29 10.68 -22.45
N SER A 343 -3.56 10.82 -22.06
CA SER A 343 -4.56 9.74 -22.06
C SER A 343 -4.97 9.29 -23.46
N LYS A 344 -4.78 10.10 -24.50
CA LYS A 344 -5.13 9.73 -25.89
C LYS A 344 -4.34 8.54 -26.41
N ASP A 345 -3.07 8.48 -26.07
CA ASP A 345 -2.21 7.32 -26.28
C ASP A 345 -1.27 7.18 -25.08
N ARG A 346 -1.74 6.48 -24.05
CA ARG A 346 -1.11 6.42 -22.72
C ARG A 346 0.29 5.82 -22.72
N TYR A 347 0.58 4.97 -23.67
CA TYR A 347 1.85 4.27 -23.77
C TYR A 347 2.84 4.97 -24.71
N GLN A 348 2.38 5.98 -25.45
CA GLN A 348 3.26 6.80 -26.27
C GLN A 348 4.07 7.73 -25.39
N GLU A 349 5.34 7.84 -25.73
CA GLU A 349 6.29 8.70 -25.04
C GLU A 349 6.27 10.11 -25.64
N TYR A 350 5.93 11.11 -24.83
CA TYR A 350 5.88 12.52 -25.23
C TYR A 350 6.99 13.32 -24.54
N THR A 351 7.63 14.23 -25.29
CA THR A 351 8.59 15.19 -24.75
C THR A 351 7.87 16.39 -24.13
N ARG A 352 8.58 17.19 -23.32
CA ARG A 352 8.06 18.48 -22.83
C ARG A 352 7.67 19.40 -23.98
N ILE A 353 8.41 19.35 -25.09
CA ILE A 353 8.11 20.16 -26.28
C ILE A 353 6.76 19.77 -26.89
N ASP A 354 6.47 18.48 -26.99
CA ASP A 354 5.19 17.98 -27.51
C ASP A 354 4.03 18.45 -26.63
N ILE A 355 4.19 18.33 -25.30
CA ILE A 355 3.20 18.78 -24.32
C ILE A 355 3.01 20.30 -24.39
N SER A 356 4.11 21.08 -24.45
CA SER A 356 4.06 22.52 -24.58
C SER A 356 3.33 22.98 -25.86
N LYS A 357 3.62 22.34 -26.99
CA LYS A 357 2.92 22.59 -28.26
C LYS A 357 1.43 22.33 -28.16
N HIS A 358 1.04 21.19 -27.53
CA HIS A 358 -0.37 20.88 -27.30
C HIS A 358 -1.07 21.94 -26.46
N LEU A 359 -0.38 22.51 -25.46
CA LEU A 359 -0.90 23.60 -24.62
C LEU A 359 -0.85 24.98 -25.32
N GLY A 360 -0.40 25.05 -26.58
CA GLY A 360 -0.28 26.30 -27.35
C GLY A 360 0.81 27.24 -26.82
N GLY A 361 1.85 26.73 -26.18
CA GLY A 361 2.94 27.53 -25.64
C GLY A 361 2.56 28.48 -24.49
N LYS A 362 1.42 28.23 -23.83
CA LYS A 362 0.87 29.13 -22.79
C LYS A 362 1.56 29.04 -21.44
N LEU A 363 2.43 28.05 -21.24
CA LEU A 363 3.22 27.86 -20.03
C LEU A 363 4.70 28.07 -20.35
N ASP A 364 5.41 28.78 -19.49
CA ASP A 364 6.86 28.78 -19.51
C ASP A 364 7.42 27.40 -19.04
N ASP A 365 8.69 27.13 -19.33
CA ASP A 365 9.32 25.84 -19.04
C ASP A 365 9.32 25.48 -17.54
N ASN A 366 9.46 26.46 -16.66
CA ASN A 366 9.48 26.24 -15.21
C ASN A 366 8.08 25.89 -14.70
N ALA A 367 7.06 26.59 -15.20
CA ALA A 367 5.67 26.32 -14.83
C ALA A 367 5.19 24.96 -15.36
N LEU A 368 5.64 24.55 -16.55
CA LEU A 368 5.37 23.23 -17.11
C LEU A 368 6.07 22.14 -16.30
N GLU A 369 7.36 22.30 -16.03
CA GLU A 369 8.15 21.33 -15.25
C GLU A 369 7.57 21.13 -13.84
N LYS A 370 7.16 22.20 -13.17
CA LYS A 370 6.53 22.12 -11.85
C LYS A 370 5.28 21.23 -11.87
N ARG A 371 4.44 21.35 -12.93
CA ARG A 371 3.22 20.55 -13.08
C ARG A 371 3.53 19.09 -13.39
N LEU A 372 4.43 18.86 -14.33
CA LEU A 372 4.84 17.51 -14.69
C LEU A 372 5.42 16.76 -13.49
N ARG A 373 6.24 17.41 -12.68
CA ARG A 373 6.75 16.82 -11.43
C ARG A 373 5.65 16.51 -10.43
N ALA A 374 4.70 17.43 -10.24
CA ALA A 374 3.62 17.20 -9.29
C ALA A 374 2.69 16.05 -9.74
N LEU A 375 2.38 15.96 -11.03
CA LEU A 375 1.61 14.85 -11.60
C LEU A 375 2.37 13.51 -11.51
N GLU A 376 3.67 13.53 -11.72
CA GLU A 376 4.54 12.35 -11.56
C GLU A 376 4.63 11.91 -10.09
N TYR A 377 4.79 12.84 -9.14
CA TYR A 377 4.78 12.55 -7.70
C TYR A 377 3.44 11.98 -7.23
N GLY A 378 2.36 12.37 -7.87
CA GLY A 378 1.03 11.83 -7.62
C GLY A 378 0.71 10.58 -8.43
N ASP A 379 1.67 9.94 -9.10
CA ASP A 379 1.45 8.74 -9.93
C ASP A 379 0.35 8.92 -11.01
N LEU A 380 0.06 10.18 -11.41
CA LEU A 380 -0.94 10.52 -12.43
C LEU A 380 -0.36 10.58 -13.85
N ILE A 381 0.95 10.62 -13.98
CA ILE A 381 1.70 10.40 -15.21
C ILE A 381 2.93 9.56 -14.90
N THR A 382 3.49 8.91 -15.91
CA THR A 382 4.66 8.05 -15.74
C THR A 382 5.82 8.51 -16.59
N ARG A 383 7.04 8.12 -16.19
CA ARG A 383 8.23 8.22 -17.04
C ARG A 383 8.67 6.83 -17.47
N PRO A 384 9.08 6.66 -18.74
CA PRO A 384 9.74 5.43 -19.16
C PRO A 384 11.05 5.21 -18.39
N GLU A 385 11.35 3.95 -18.06
CA GLU A 385 12.55 3.59 -17.28
C GLU A 385 13.86 4.07 -17.91
N LEU A 386 13.91 4.15 -19.24
CA LEU A 386 15.12 4.50 -20.01
C LEU A 386 15.19 5.98 -20.43
N SER A 387 14.20 6.80 -20.04
CA SER A 387 14.17 8.21 -20.47
C SER A 387 13.75 9.16 -19.36
N HIS A 388 14.64 10.07 -18.96
CA HIS A 388 14.34 11.10 -17.97
C HIS A 388 13.60 12.33 -18.52
N PHE A 389 13.38 12.40 -19.85
CA PHE A 389 12.82 13.58 -20.53
C PHE A 389 11.52 13.32 -21.26
N ARG A 390 10.96 12.12 -21.12
CA ARG A 390 9.72 11.72 -21.75
C ARG A 390 8.67 11.36 -20.71
N TYR A 391 7.43 11.51 -21.08
CA TYR A 391 6.26 11.28 -20.21
C TYR A 391 5.24 10.43 -20.94
N CYS A 392 4.61 9.54 -20.22
CA CYS A 392 3.47 8.73 -20.65
C CYS A 392 2.26 9.07 -19.79
N GLY A 393 1.08 8.66 -20.23
CA GLY A 393 -0.18 8.85 -19.50
C GLY A 393 -0.27 7.99 -18.23
N ILE A 394 -1.47 7.96 -17.67
CA ILE A 394 -1.81 7.14 -16.50
C ILE A 394 -1.60 5.66 -16.86
N ALA A 395 -0.75 4.96 -16.13
CA ALA A 395 -0.47 3.54 -16.39
C ALA A 395 -1.64 2.63 -16.03
N ASP A 396 -2.48 3.05 -15.09
CA ASP A 396 -3.64 2.32 -14.60
C ASP A 396 -4.88 2.63 -15.45
N ASP A 397 -5.45 1.60 -16.07
CA ASP A 397 -6.57 1.74 -17.00
C ASP A 397 -7.85 2.27 -16.32
N ILE A 398 -8.14 1.80 -15.12
CA ILE A 398 -9.35 2.18 -14.39
C ILE A 398 -9.22 3.60 -13.85
N LEU A 399 -8.04 3.96 -13.34
CA LEU A 399 -7.74 5.31 -12.91
C LEU A 399 -7.86 6.31 -14.09
N ASP A 400 -7.38 5.94 -15.27
CA ASP A 400 -7.50 6.75 -16.48
C ASP A 400 -8.98 6.94 -16.90
N LEU A 401 -9.77 5.86 -16.89
CA LEU A 401 -11.20 5.94 -17.19
C LEU A 401 -11.94 6.87 -16.21
N ILE A 402 -11.62 6.78 -14.90
CA ILE A 402 -12.22 7.65 -13.89
C ILE A 402 -11.79 9.10 -14.10
N PHE A 403 -10.50 9.34 -14.37
CA PHE A 403 -10.01 10.69 -14.67
C PHE A 403 -10.74 11.30 -15.88
N ARG A 404 -10.91 10.54 -16.97
CA ARG A 404 -11.63 11.01 -18.14
C ARG A 404 -13.14 11.19 -17.87
N SER A 405 -13.73 10.31 -17.08
CA SER A 405 -15.12 10.49 -16.64
C SER A 405 -15.35 11.79 -15.86
N LEU A 406 -14.34 12.23 -15.08
CA LEU A 406 -14.41 13.46 -14.30
C LEU A 406 -14.23 14.73 -15.14
N TYR A 407 -13.29 14.73 -16.10
CA TYR A 407 -12.80 15.99 -16.67
C TYR A 407 -12.86 16.11 -18.20
N GLN A 408 -13.09 15.01 -18.93
CA GLN A 408 -13.06 15.07 -20.41
C GLN A 408 -14.18 15.92 -20.97
N GLU A 409 -15.39 15.83 -20.42
CA GLU A 409 -16.52 16.65 -20.85
C GLU A 409 -16.29 18.15 -20.58
N GLU A 410 -15.69 18.49 -19.41
CA GLU A 410 -15.34 19.88 -19.05
C GLU A 410 -14.33 20.51 -20.03
N ILE A 411 -13.35 19.74 -20.47
CA ILE A 411 -12.20 20.25 -21.23
C ILE A 411 -12.35 20.09 -22.74
N GLU A 412 -12.92 18.98 -23.21
CA GLU A 412 -13.01 18.62 -24.63
C GLU A 412 -14.43 18.65 -25.17
N HIS A 413 -15.43 18.97 -24.32
CA HIS A 413 -16.86 18.99 -24.66
C HIS A 413 -17.38 17.67 -25.27
N ASN A 414 -16.72 16.56 -24.91
CA ASN A 414 -17.05 15.21 -25.36
C ASN A 414 -17.03 14.24 -24.15
N LYS A 415 -18.15 13.54 -23.95
CA LYS A 415 -18.32 12.61 -22.84
C LYS A 415 -17.79 11.23 -23.19
N PRO A 416 -16.92 10.61 -22.37
CA PRO A 416 -16.43 9.27 -22.63
C PRO A 416 -17.56 8.24 -22.51
N ASN A 417 -17.60 7.28 -23.44
CA ASN A 417 -18.49 6.12 -23.35
C ASN A 417 -17.74 4.95 -22.68
N ILE A 418 -17.80 4.92 -21.36
CA ILE A 418 -17.03 3.94 -20.54
C ILE A 418 -17.41 2.49 -20.89
N GLU A 419 -18.70 2.19 -21.10
CA GLU A 419 -19.14 0.83 -21.44
C GLU A 419 -18.53 0.37 -22.77
N SER A 420 -18.67 1.18 -23.80
CA SER A 420 -18.10 0.86 -25.13
C SER A 420 -16.58 0.74 -25.12
N GLU A 421 -15.89 1.53 -24.28
CA GLU A 421 -14.44 1.42 -24.14
C GLU A 421 -14.02 0.14 -23.43
N LEU A 422 -14.75 -0.30 -22.41
CA LEU A 422 -14.49 -1.57 -21.72
C LEU A 422 -14.76 -2.77 -22.65
N GLU A 423 -15.84 -2.74 -23.44
CA GLU A 423 -16.15 -3.76 -24.44
C GLU A 423 -15.05 -3.83 -25.52
N ALA A 424 -14.63 -2.68 -26.06
CA ALA A 424 -13.55 -2.62 -27.04
C ALA A 424 -12.23 -3.15 -26.49
N LYS A 425 -11.94 -2.86 -25.21
CA LYS A 425 -10.77 -3.37 -24.52
C LYS A 425 -10.82 -4.89 -24.36
N LEU A 426 -11.97 -5.46 -23.94
CA LEU A 426 -12.14 -6.89 -23.86
C LEU A 426 -11.88 -7.56 -25.20
N LYS A 427 -12.49 -7.05 -26.26
CA LYS A 427 -12.30 -7.57 -27.63
C LYS A 427 -10.83 -7.55 -28.02
N ALA A 428 -10.13 -6.43 -27.82
CA ALA A 428 -8.71 -6.31 -28.15
C ALA A 428 -7.81 -7.26 -27.33
N LEU A 429 -8.14 -7.53 -26.06
CA LEU A 429 -7.41 -8.47 -25.22
C LEU A 429 -7.64 -9.94 -25.67
N HIS A 430 -8.87 -10.31 -26.04
CA HIS A 430 -9.18 -11.63 -26.62
C HIS A 430 -8.41 -11.87 -27.92
N GLU A 431 -8.30 -10.89 -28.77
CA GLU A 431 -7.56 -11.00 -30.04
C GLU A 431 -6.05 -11.17 -29.85
N ARG A 432 -5.47 -10.58 -28.78
CA ARG A 432 -4.03 -10.65 -28.49
C ARG A 432 -3.60 -11.95 -27.78
N SER A 433 -4.50 -12.62 -27.09
CA SER A 433 -4.20 -13.83 -26.32
C SER A 433 -5.23 -14.95 -26.60
N PRO A 434 -5.32 -15.47 -27.84
CA PRO A 434 -6.25 -16.56 -28.16
C PRO A 434 -6.01 -17.83 -27.32
N THR A 435 -4.75 -18.07 -26.90
CA THR A 435 -4.33 -19.27 -26.16
C THR A 435 -4.88 -19.29 -24.74
N VAL A 436 -5.00 -18.13 -24.07
CA VAL A 436 -5.56 -18.02 -22.73
C VAL A 436 -7.05 -18.34 -22.74
N CYS A 437 -7.79 -17.81 -23.72
CA CYS A 437 -9.22 -18.12 -23.87
C CYS A 437 -9.46 -19.61 -24.20
N CYS A 438 -8.67 -20.23 -25.08
CA CYS A 438 -8.84 -21.64 -25.44
C CYS A 438 -8.56 -22.59 -24.28
N GLN A 439 -7.70 -22.28 -23.35
CA GLN A 439 -7.43 -23.13 -22.18
C GLN A 439 -8.60 -23.12 -21.17
N TYR A 440 -9.26 -21.99 -21.01
CA TYR A 440 -10.43 -21.87 -20.11
C TYR A 440 -11.73 -22.34 -20.77
N PHE A 441 -11.91 -22.15 -22.07
CA PHE A 441 -13.11 -22.60 -22.80
C PHE A 441 -13.07 -24.06 -23.25
N SER A 442 -11.91 -24.72 -23.18
CA SER A 442 -11.78 -26.17 -23.62
C SER A 442 -11.97 -27.16 -22.49
N GLY A 443 -12.76 -26.86 -21.46
CA GLY A 443 -13.34 -27.84 -20.55
C GLY A 443 -12.35 -28.83 -19.93
N LYS A 444 -11.26 -28.39 -19.31
CA LYS A 444 -10.51 -29.23 -18.36
C LYS A 444 -10.93 -28.88 -16.94
N THR A 445 -11.95 -29.56 -16.48
CA THR A 445 -12.28 -29.73 -15.07
C THR A 445 -11.02 -30.14 -14.30
N MET A 446 -10.52 -29.25 -13.43
CA MET A 446 -9.64 -29.68 -12.36
C MET A 446 -10.50 -30.32 -11.27
N VAL A 447 -10.73 -31.61 -11.40
CA VAL A 447 -11.26 -32.46 -10.33
C VAL A 447 -10.16 -33.37 -9.86
N ASP A 448 -9.94 -33.36 -8.56
CA ASP A 448 -9.30 -34.35 -7.70
C ASP A 448 -7.81 -34.68 -7.87
N THR A 449 -7.02 -34.20 -6.94
CA THR A 449 -5.98 -35.04 -6.32
C THR A 449 -5.95 -34.85 -4.81
N THR A 450 -6.98 -35.32 -4.13
CA THR A 450 -6.84 -35.84 -2.77
C THR A 450 -6.65 -37.34 -2.87
N ASN A 451 -5.42 -37.81 -2.81
CA ASN A 451 -5.12 -39.15 -2.37
C ASN A 451 -3.86 -39.18 -1.53
N HIS A 452 -4.09 -39.03 -0.24
CA HIS A 452 -3.17 -39.57 0.78
C HIS A 452 -3.17 -41.08 0.67
N LYS A 453 -2.02 -41.67 0.40
CA LYS A 453 -1.69 -43.01 0.92
C LYS A 453 -0.35 -42.96 1.62
N ALA A 454 -0.45 -43.30 2.89
CA ALA A 454 0.64 -43.60 3.78
C ALA A 454 1.58 -44.70 3.23
N HIS A 455 2.86 -44.51 3.42
CA HIS A 455 3.78 -45.48 4.01
C HIS A 455 4.95 -44.74 4.61
#